data_3ea1fa0b884947b000af805b3e2bfc5b
#
_entry.id   3ea1fa0b884947b000af805b3e2bfc5b
#
_cell.length_a   1.000
_cell.length_b   1.000
_cell.length_c   1.000
_cell.angle_alpha   90.00
_cell.angle_beta   90.00
_cell.angle_gamma   90.00
#
_symmetry.space_group_name_H-M   'P 1'
#
loop_
_entity.id
_entity.type
_entity.pdbx_description
1 polymer ?
#
loop_
_entity_poly.entity_id
_entity_poly.type
_entity_poly.pdbx_seq_one_letter_code
_entity_poly.pdbx_strand_id
1 'polypeptide(L)'
;MLERLLGIILPVFAVVALGWFWGRRTQPDMAIVNRLSMNVLAPALIFSALSSKSFDLWDNRLLILGSIGIVLGSGLLAWPFAKLLHEDHRTFVPPMMFNNCGNLGLPLAVLAFGDAGFAAMVALFTISNLLHFTLGAWLIDHHAKFGNLLRNPMVWSTVAGFAFAVFHPPMPEVAAVTLKLVGDAMIPLMLLSLGVRMTAIRWSDTRLGVIGGLVCPLTGLACAGLLAPVLGLDKLQTGLLFLFGCLPPAVLNFMVAEHYRQEPAKVASIVLIGN
;
A
#
# COMPACT_ATOMS: atom_id res chain seq x y z
N MET A 1 -1.59 27.12 -3.48
CA MET A 1 -1.79 25.71 -3.93
C MET A 1 -0.47 25.00 -4.14
N LEU A 2 0.48 25.55 -4.90
CA LEU A 2 1.80 24.96 -5.17
C LEU A 2 2.62 24.75 -3.89
N GLU A 3 2.71 25.73 -3.00
CA GLU A 3 3.42 25.63 -1.71
C GLU A 3 2.88 24.49 -0.84
N ARG A 4 1.55 24.31 -0.78
CA ARG A 4 0.94 23.21 -0.03
C ARG A 4 1.30 21.84 -0.63
N LEU A 5 1.28 21.74 -1.96
CA LEU A 5 1.69 20.50 -2.65
C LEU A 5 3.17 20.19 -2.41
N LEU A 6 4.03 21.19 -2.52
CA LEU A 6 5.46 21.03 -2.23
C LEU A 6 5.70 20.64 -0.77
N GLY A 7 4.97 21.27 0.18
CA GLY A 7 5.04 20.93 1.61
C GLY A 7 4.65 19.48 1.93
N ILE A 8 3.79 18.85 1.11
CA ILE A 8 3.40 17.44 1.24
C ILE A 8 4.42 16.52 0.58
N ILE A 9 4.85 16.86 -0.64
CA ILE A 9 5.64 15.96 -1.49
C ILE A 9 7.13 15.98 -1.13
N LEU A 10 7.71 17.17 -0.89
CA LEU A 10 9.14 17.31 -0.63
C LEU A 10 9.66 16.51 0.58
N PRO A 11 8.98 16.47 1.76
CA PRO A 11 9.43 15.66 2.88
C PRO A 11 9.50 14.17 2.54
N VAL A 12 8.51 13.65 1.81
CA VAL A 12 8.47 12.25 1.38
C VAL A 12 9.66 11.93 0.48
N PHE A 13 9.87 12.73 -0.58
CA PHE A 13 10.99 12.55 -1.49
C PHE A 13 12.35 12.77 -0.81
N ALA A 14 12.46 13.68 0.15
CA ALA A 14 13.69 13.90 0.90
C ALA A 14 14.09 12.66 1.71
N VAL A 15 13.13 12.01 2.39
CA VAL A 15 13.41 10.78 3.15
C VAL A 15 13.75 9.62 2.21
N VAL A 16 13.05 9.48 1.07
CA VAL A 16 13.38 8.49 0.05
C VAL A 16 14.79 8.74 -0.52
N ALA A 17 15.15 9.98 -0.82
CA ALA A 17 16.47 10.33 -1.30
C ALA A 17 17.57 10.02 -0.27
N LEU A 18 17.34 10.29 1.02
CA LEU A 18 18.26 9.88 2.10
C LEU A 18 18.45 8.36 2.12
N GLY A 19 17.37 7.59 1.98
CA GLY A 19 17.43 6.13 1.88
C GLY A 19 18.24 5.66 0.67
N TRP A 20 18.06 6.31 -0.49
CA TRP A 20 18.82 6.01 -1.70
C TRP A 20 20.31 6.30 -1.57
N PHE A 21 20.69 7.49 -1.04
CA PHE A 21 22.10 7.84 -0.78
C PHE A 21 22.76 6.86 0.20
N TRP A 22 22.08 6.52 1.28
CA TRP A 22 22.58 5.55 2.24
C TRP A 22 22.71 4.16 1.62
N GLY A 23 21.68 3.69 0.90
CA GLY A 23 21.65 2.39 0.23
C GLY A 23 22.78 2.24 -0.80
N ARG A 24 23.09 3.29 -1.57
CA ARG A 24 24.22 3.28 -2.52
C ARG A 24 25.58 3.13 -1.87
N ARG A 25 25.73 3.62 -0.64
CA ARG A 25 27.03 3.58 0.08
C ARG A 25 27.21 2.30 0.88
N THR A 26 26.16 1.79 1.50
CA THR A 26 26.26 0.72 2.51
C THR A 26 25.67 -0.61 2.06
N GLN A 27 24.80 -0.60 1.04
CA GLN A 27 24.08 -1.80 0.57
C GLN A 27 23.51 -2.65 1.72
N PRO A 28 22.69 -2.06 2.62
CA PRO A 28 22.25 -2.71 3.83
C PRO A 28 21.35 -3.92 3.53
N ASP A 29 21.44 -4.96 4.35
CA ASP A 29 20.47 -6.06 4.31
C ASP A 29 19.12 -5.59 4.86
N MET A 30 18.15 -5.46 3.98
CA MET A 30 16.79 -5.03 4.32
C MET A 30 15.91 -6.15 4.89
N ALA A 31 16.40 -7.40 4.99
CA ALA A 31 15.60 -8.53 5.48
C ALA A 31 15.19 -8.36 6.96
N ILE A 32 16.09 -7.83 7.79
CA ILE A 32 15.81 -7.55 9.21
C ILE A 32 14.78 -6.43 9.33
N VAL A 33 14.98 -5.35 8.58
CA VAL A 33 14.06 -4.19 8.55
C VAL A 33 12.67 -4.61 8.10
N ASN A 34 12.57 -5.42 7.05
CA ASN A 34 11.30 -5.95 6.57
C ASN A 34 10.60 -6.83 7.61
N ARG A 35 11.33 -7.72 8.28
CA ARG A 35 10.77 -8.58 9.34
C ARG A 35 10.26 -7.75 10.53
N LEU A 36 11.01 -6.77 10.97
CA LEU A 36 10.59 -5.85 12.03
C LEU A 36 9.33 -5.07 11.61
N SER A 37 9.34 -4.52 10.40
CA SER A 37 8.20 -3.77 9.86
C SER A 37 6.94 -4.63 9.80
N MET A 38 7.02 -5.85 9.27
CA MET A 38 5.86 -6.72 9.07
C MET A 38 5.33 -7.35 10.37
N ASN A 39 6.21 -7.66 11.33
CA ASN A 39 5.81 -8.40 12.52
C ASN A 39 5.56 -7.53 13.76
N VAL A 40 6.06 -6.29 13.78
CA VAL A 40 5.95 -5.41 14.95
C VAL A 40 5.36 -4.06 14.56
N LEU A 41 6.00 -3.32 13.64
CA LEU A 41 5.61 -1.93 13.36
C LEU A 41 4.25 -1.84 12.66
N ALA A 42 4.02 -2.65 11.61
CA ALA A 42 2.75 -2.64 10.88
C ALA A 42 1.57 -3.10 11.74
N PRO A 43 1.66 -4.20 12.52
CA PRO A 43 0.62 -4.57 13.46
C PRO A 43 0.28 -3.47 14.46
N ALA A 44 1.29 -2.81 15.05
CA ALA A 44 1.08 -1.70 15.97
C ALA A 44 0.43 -0.50 15.29
N LEU A 45 0.88 -0.14 14.08
CA LEU A 45 0.32 0.94 13.27
C LEU A 45 -1.16 0.68 12.95
N ILE A 46 -1.48 -0.51 12.41
CA ILE A 46 -2.84 -0.90 12.01
C ILE A 46 -3.76 -0.82 13.24
N PHE A 47 -3.38 -1.46 14.32
CA PHE A 47 -4.20 -1.47 15.52
C PHE A 47 -4.37 -0.06 16.10
N SER A 48 -3.30 0.72 16.26
CA SER A 48 -3.34 2.07 16.79
C SER A 48 -4.21 3.00 15.94
N ALA A 49 -4.11 2.94 14.61
CA ALA A 49 -4.89 3.78 13.71
C ALA A 49 -6.37 3.42 13.72
N LEU A 50 -6.71 2.12 13.62
CA LEU A 50 -8.10 1.65 13.58
C LEU A 50 -8.81 1.77 14.95
N SER A 51 -8.07 1.70 16.07
CA SER A 51 -8.63 1.90 17.41
C SER A 51 -8.65 3.38 17.85
N SER A 52 -8.17 4.29 17.00
CA SER A 52 -8.13 5.71 17.31
C SER A 52 -9.52 6.35 17.28
N LYS A 53 -9.71 7.42 18.05
CA LYS A 53 -10.96 8.21 18.05
C LYS A 53 -11.22 8.94 16.73
N SER A 54 -10.19 9.08 15.90
CA SER A 54 -10.29 9.72 14.56
C SER A 54 -10.77 8.75 13.48
N PHE A 55 -10.96 7.47 13.78
CA PHE A 55 -11.46 6.46 12.83
C PHE A 55 -12.85 5.97 13.26
N ASP A 56 -13.82 6.10 12.36
CA ASP A 56 -15.12 5.44 12.47
C ASP A 56 -15.32 4.49 11.27
N LEU A 57 -15.60 3.21 11.58
CA LEU A 57 -15.76 2.19 10.56
C LEU A 57 -17.01 2.41 9.69
N TRP A 58 -18.11 2.85 10.33
CA TRP A 58 -19.37 3.03 9.64
C TRP A 58 -19.33 4.21 8.69
N ASP A 59 -18.68 5.30 9.10
CA ASP A 59 -18.48 6.49 8.26
C ASP A 59 -17.58 6.16 7.07
N ASN A 60 -16.57 5.31 7.26
CA ASN A 60 -15.62 4.95 6.22
C ASN A 60 -16.01 3.70 5.40
N ARG A 61 -17.18 3.07 5.64
CA ARG A 61 -17.57 1.82 4.95
C ARG A 61 -17.63 1.95 3.42
N LEU A 62 -18.12 3.07 2.91
CA LEU A 62 -18.23 3.30 1.47
C LEU A 62 -16.86 3.59 0.85
N LEU A 63 -15.97 4.27 1.57
CA LEU A 63 -14.59 4.47 1.16
C LEU A 63 -13.84 3.13 1.08
N ILE A 64 -14.03 2.25 2.06
CA ILE A 64 -13.47 0.88 2.07
C ILE A 64 -14.00 0.08 0.87
N LEU A 65 -15.29 0.13 0.59
CA LEU A 65 -15.87 -0.50 -0.61
C LEU A 65 -15.29 0.08 -1.90
N GLY A 66 -15.07 1.40 -1.94
CA GLY A 66 -14.40 2.08 -3.05
C GLY A 66 -12.98 1.55 -3.29
N SER A 67 -12.21 1.32 -2.22
CA SER A 67 -10.85 0.76 -2.34
C SER A 67 -10.86 -0.67 -2.89
N ILE A 68 -11.79 -1.52 -2.45
CA ILE A 68 -12.01 -2.85 -3.02
C ILE A 68 -12.36 -2.75 -4.50
N GLY A 69 -13.25 -1.82 -4.84
CA GLY A 69 -13.63 -1.54 -6.22
C GLY A 69 -12.45 -1.09 -7.09
N ILE A 70 -11.53 -0.26 -6.56
CA ILE A 70 -10.29 0.12 -7.26
C ILE A 70 -9.40 -1.11 -7.47
N VAL A 71 -9.15 -1.93 -6.44
CA VAL A 71 -8.31 -3.12 -6.56
C VAL A 71 -8.84 -4.05 -7.65
N LEU A 72 -10.13 -4.37 -7.61
CA LEU A 72 -10.75 -5.27 -8.58
C LEU A 72 -10.86 -4.63 -9.97
N GLY A 73 -11.29 -3.38 -10.04
CA GLY A 73 -11.47 -2.64 -11.28
C GLY A 73 -10.15 -2.40 -12.02
N SER A 74 -9.07 -2.05 -11.28
CA SER A 74 -7.73 -1.92 -11.88
C SER A 74 -7.25 -3.24 -12.48
N GLY A 75 -7.53 -4.38 -11.84
CA GLY A 75 -7.23 -5.69 -12.40
C GLY A 75 -7.99 -5.98 -13.69
N LEU A 76 -9.29 -5.68 -13.70
CA LEU A 76 -10.14 -5.86 -14.90
C LEU A 76 -9.66 -4.96 -16.05
N LEU A 77 -9.33 -3.69 -15.78
CA LEU A 77 -8.81 -2.75 -16.77
C LEU A 77 -7.40 -3.13 -17.24
N ALA A 78 -6.56 -3.69 -16.36
CA ALA A 78 -5.20 -4.11 -16.71
C ALA A 78 -5.13 -5.39 -17.55
N TRP A 79 -6.16 -6.24 -17.49
CA TRP A 79 -6.18 -7.52 -18.22
C TRP A 79 -6.00 -7.39 -19.74
N PRO A 80 -6.72 -6.48 -20.45
CA PRO A 80 -6.48 -6.25 -21.87
C PRO A 80 -5.07 -5.72 -22.16
N PHE A 81 -4.47 -4.90 -21.28
CA PHE A 81 -3.09 -4.45 -21.44
C PHE A 81 -2.10 -5.61 -21.39
N ALA A 82 -2.27 -6.57 -20.47
CA ALA A 82 -1.43 -7.77 -20.40
C ALA A 82 -1.46 -8.53 -21.74
N LYS A 83 -2.66 -8.72 -22.32
CA LYS A 83 -2.82 -9.36 -23.63
C LYS A 83 -2.16 -8.58 -24.76
N LEU A 84 -2.33 -7.25 -24.79
CA LEU A 84 -1.76 -6.38 -25.83
C LEU A 84 -0.22 -6.36 -25.78
N LEU A 85 0.35 -6.44 -24.58
CA LEU A 85 1.79 -6.47 -24.35
C LEU A 85 2.39 -7.87 -24.52
N HIS A 86 1.56 -8.90 -24.73
CA HIS A 86 1.95 -10.33 -24.76
C HIS A 86 2.64 -10.77 -23.46
N GLU A 87 2.24 -10.20 -22.31
CA GLU A 87 2.74 -10.55 -21.00
C GLU A 87 1.81 -11.53 -20.28
N ASP A 88 2.38 -12.38 -19.42
CA ASP A 88 1.58 -13.23 -18.56
C ASP A 88 0.73 -12.37 -17.61
N HIS A 89 -0.59 -12.64 -17.59
CA HIS A 89 -1.51 -11.93 -16.70
C HIS A 89 -1.14 -12.08 -15.22
N ARG A 90 -0.51 -13.19 -14.81
CA ARG A 90 -0.02 -13.42 -13.45
C ARG A 90 1.15 -12.51 -13.09
N THR A 91 1.90 -12.05 -14.10
CA THR A 91 3.04 -11.14 -13.95
C THR A 91 2.59 -9.68 -13.98
N PHE A 92 1.67 -9.32 -14.89
CA PHE A 92 1.31 -7.93 -15.15
C PHE A 92 0.13 -7.44 -14.30
N VAL A 93 -0.92 -8.24 -14.13
CA VAL A 93 -2.17 -7.79 -13.49
C VAL A 93 -2.03 -7.51 -11.99
N PRO A 94 -1.42 -8.36 -11.15
CA PRO A 94 -1.30 -8.09 -9.71
C PRO A 94 -0.60 -6.76 -9.37
N PRO A 95 0.51 -6.36 -10.03
CA PRO A 95 1.09 -5.03 -9.81
C PRO A 95 0.17 -3.86 -10.16
N MET A 96 -0.81 -4.04 -11.04
CA MET A 96 -1.80 -3.01 -11.36
C MET A 96 -2.93 -2.93 -10.34
N MET A 97 -3.23 -4.04 -9.67
CA MET A 97 -4.25 -4.13 -8.63
C MET A 97 -3.77 -3.58 -7.28
N PHE A 98 -2.54 -3.90 -6.91
CA PHE A 98 -2.01 -3.65 -5.57
C PHE A 98 -0.98 -2.52 -5.61
N ASN A 99 -1.44 -1.35 -5.20
CA ASN A 99 -0.66 -0.12 -5.19
C ASN A 99 0.19 0.05 -3.91
N ASN A 100 1.12 1.00 -3.93
CA ASN A 100 2.06 1.27 -2.84
C ASN A 100 1.43 2.12 -1.72
N CYS A 101 0.26 1.69 -1.23
CA CYS A 101 -0.47 2.38 -0.19
C CYS A 101 0.33 2.46 1.13
N GLY A 102 1.09 1.42 1.49
CA GLY A 102 1.91 1.40 2.70
C GLY A 102 3.06 2.41 2.67
N ASN A 103 4.03 2.22 1.75
CA ASN A 103 5.26 3.02 1.77
C ASN A 103 5.04 4.47 1.31
N LEU A 104 4.10 4.73 0.41
CA LEU A 104 3.87 6.05 -0.16
C LEU A 104 2.51 6.63 0.24
N GLY A 105 1.44 5.81 0.25
CA GLY A 105 0.09 6.28 0.53
C GLY A 105 -0.09 6.78 1.96
N LEU A 106 0.39 6.06 2.97
CA LEU A 106 0.27 6.46 4.37
C LEU A 106 0.97 7.80 4.69
N PRO A 107 2.25 8.01 4.29
CA PRO A 107 2.89 9.30 4.47
C PRO A 107 2.18 10.46 3.77
N LEU A 108 1.72 10.24 2.54
CA LEU A 108 0.98 11.27 1.81
C LEU A 108 -0.37 11.57 2.44
N ALA A 109 -1.06 10.56 2.97
CA ALA A 109 -2.35 10.75 3.62
C ALA A 109 -2.23 11.58 4.90
N VAL A 110 -1.24 11.32 5.77
CA VAL A 110 -1.06 12.13 6.99
C VAL A 110 -0.68 13.56 6.66
N LEU A 111 0.16 13.79 5.67
CA LEU A 111 0.60 15.15 5.28
C LEU A 111 -0.50 15.95 4.56
N ALA A 112 -1.34 15.29 3.76
CA ALA A 112 -2.38 15.95 2.98
C ALA A 112 -3.69 16.14 3.74
N PHE A 113 -4.07 15.16 4.58
CA PHE A 113 -5.39 15.03 5.20
C PHE A 113 -5.38 14.92 6.73
N GLY A 114 -4.19 14.93 7.36
CA GLY A 114 -4.05 14.84 8.83
C GLY A 114 -4.41 13.45 9.39
N ASP A 115 -4.64 13.40 10.71
CA ASP A 115 -4.85 12.13 11.44
C ASP A 115 -6.09 11.36 10.99
N ALA A 116 -7.19 12.04 10.66
CA ALA A 116 -8.41 11.40 10.16
C ALA A 116 -8.17 10.73 8.79
N GLY A 117 -7.49 11.45 7.88
CA GLY A 117 -7.11 10.88 6.58
C GLY A 117 -6.10 9.75 6.70
N PHE A 118 -5.18 9.85 7.65
CA PHE A 118 -4.22 8.79 7.95
C PHE A 118 -4.93 7.51 8.42
N ALA A 119 -5.82 7.61 9.41
CA ALA A 119 -6.54 6.46 9.96
C ALA A 119 -7.42 5.77 8.89
N ALA A 120 -8.12 6.56 8.06
CA ALA A 120 -8.88 6.03 6.93
C ALA A 120 -7.95 5.33 5.90
N MET A 121 -6.80 5.93 5.55
CA MET A 121 -5.84 5.32 4.63
C MET A 121 -5.24 4.03 5.20
N VAL A 122 -5.04 3.91 6.53
CA VAL A 122 -4.62 2.65 7.17
C VAL A 122 -5.68 1.57 6.98
N ALA A 123 -6.98 1.91 7.04
CA ALA A 123 -8.04 0.95 6.73
C ALA A 123 -7.95 0.47 5.26
N LEU A 124 -7.75 1.38 4.30
CA LEU A 124 -7.58 1.03 2.89
C LEU A 124 -6.34 0.15 2.67
N PHE A 125 -5.21 0.52 3.29
CA PHE A 125 -3.97 -0.26 3.27
C PHE A 125 -4.17 -1.67 3.80
N THR A 126 -4.89 -1.80 4.88
CA THR A 126 -5.16 -3.09 5.54
C THR A 126 -6.03 -4.00 4.66
N ILE A 127 -7.10 -3.46 4.09
CA ILE A 127 -7.98 -4.21 3.16
C ILE A 127 -7.21 -4.57 1.89
N SER A 128 -6.43 -3.65 1.33
CA SER A 128 -5.60 -3.92 0.15
C SER A 128 -4.59 -5.05 0.42
N ASN A 129 -3.93 -5.06 1.57
CA ASN A 129 -3.01 -6.13 1.94
C ASN A 129 -3.72 -7.47 2.13
N LEU A 130 -4.90 -7.47 2.75
CA LEU A 130 -5.70 -8.68 2.91
C LEU A 130 -6.06 -9.27 1.53
N LEU A 131 -6.49 -8.43 0.59
CA LEU A 131 -6.76 -8.84 -0.79
C LEU A 131 -5.49 -9.28 -1.51
N HIS A 132 -4.34 -8.66 -1.25
CA HIS A 132 -3.07 -9.02 -1.87
C HIS A 132 -2.62 -10.42 -1.44
N PHE A 133 -2.68 -10.73 -0.14
CA PHE A 133 -2.29 -12.04 0.37
C PHE A 133 -3.35 -13.15 0.12
N THR A 134 -4.56 -12.79 -0.28
CA THR A 134 -5.62 -13.73 -0.65
C THR A 134 -5.78 -13.81 -2.16
N LEU A 135 -6.50 -12.85 -2.74
CA LEU A 135 -6.80 -12.81 -4.16
C LEU A 135 -5.52 -12.66 -5.01
N GLY A 136 -4.59 -11.78 -4.61
CA GLY A 136 -3.33 -11.57 -5.32
C GLY A 136 -2.47 -12.83 -5.37
N ALA A 137 -2.31 -13.50 -4.24
CA ALA A 137 -1.58 -14.77 -4.17
C ALA A 137 -2.27 -15.86 -5.00
N TRP A 138 -3.59 -15.96 -4.96
CA TRP A 138 -4.37 -16.91 -5.75
C TRP A 138 -4.30 -16.64 -7.26
N LEU A 139 -4.28 -15.38 -7.69
CA LEU A 139 -4.11 -15.02 -9.09
C LEU A 139 -2.74 -15.48 -9.64
N ILE A 140 -1.71 -15.48 -8.81
CA ILE A 140 -0.36 -15.91 -9.18
C ILE A 140 -0.26 -17.44 -9.13
N ASP A 141 -0.76 -18.06 -8.06
CA ASP A 141 -0.76 -19.51 -7.87
C ASP A 141 -2.11 -19.98 -7.29
N HIS A 142 -2.87 -20.71 -8.09
CA HIS A 142 -4.18 -21.25 -7.68
C HIS A 142 -4.08 -22.28 -6.53
N HIS A 143 -2.88 -22.77 -6.22
CA HIS A 143 -2.61 -23.67 -5.09
C HIS A 143 -2.13 -22.94 -3.82
N ALA A 144 -2.15 -21.59 -3.82
CA ALA A 144 -1.78 -20.79 -2.67
C ALA A 144 -2.60 -21.17 -1.41
N LYS A 145 -1.90 -21.53 -0.32
CA LYS A 145 -2.54 -21.95 0.93
C LYS A 145 -2.91 -20.75 1.78
N PHE A 146 -4.19 -20.45 1.89
CA PHE A 146 -4.71 -19.38 2.75
C PHE A 146 -4.45 -19.55 4.25
N GLY A 147 -4.10 -20.78 4.71
CA GLY A 147 -3.76 -21.02 6.13
C GLY A 147 -2.60 -20.18 6.66
N ASN A 148 -1.69 -19.75 5.79
CA ASN A 148 -0.60 -18.86 6.18
C ASN A 148 -1.08 -17.43 6.53
N LEU A 149 -2.25 -17.02 6.05
CA LEU A 149 -2.86 -15.74 6.38
C LEU A 149 -3.15 -15.62 7.88
N LEU A 150 -3.64 -16.69 8.50
CA LEU A 150 -3.93 -16.73 9.94
C LEU A 150 -2.67 -16.67 10.83
N ARG A 151 -1.48 -16.85 10.24
CA ARG A 151 -0.21 -16.70 10.94
C ARG A 151 0.36 -15.27 10.83
N ASN A 152 -0.25 -14.44 9.97
CA ASN A 152 0.22 -13.07 9.78
C ASN A 152 -0.28 -12.16 10.91
N PRO A 153 0.61 -11.52 11.69
CA PRO A 153 0.20 -10.66 12.81
C PRO A 153 -0.59 -9.42 12.35
N MET A 154 -0.41 -8.97 11.11
CA MET A 154 -1.19 -7.85 10.55
C MET A 154 -2.68 -8.20 10.45
N VAL A 155 -3.03 -9.46 10.13
CA VAL A 155 -4.43 -9.91 10.07
C VAL A 155 -5.09 -9.81 11.43
N TRP A 156 -4.42 -10.28 12.47
CA TRP A 156 -4.94 -10.22 13.84
C TRP A 156 -5.04 -8.79 14.37
N SER A 157 -4.07 -7.93 14.05
CA SER A 157 -4.14 -6.51 14.39
C SER A 157 -5.28 -5.80 13.67
N THR A 158 -5.60 -6.21 12.45
CA THR A 158 -6.77 -5.73 11.70
C THR A 158 -8.06 -6.13 12.37
N VAL A 159 -8.23 -7.42 12.67
CA VAL A 159 -9.43 -7.94 13.34
C VAL A 159 -9.62 -7.24 14.69
N ALA A 160 -8.55 -7.14 15.49
CA ALA A 160 -8.59 -6.45 16.77
C ALA A 160 -8.89 -4.96 16.63
N GLY A 161 -8.27 -4.26 15.66
CA GLY A 161 -8.50 -2.84 15.39
C GLY A 161 -9.93 -2.54 14.98
N PHE A 162 -10.51 -3.32 14.07
CA PHE A 162 -11.92 -3.19 13.69
C PHE A 162 -12.87 -3.55 14.84
N ALA A 163 -12.55 -4.56 15.65
CA ALA A 163 -13.32 -4.87 16.84
C ALA A 163 -13.33 -3.68 17.81
N PHE A 164 -12.17 -3.05 18.03
CA PHE A 164 -12.09 -1.81 18.84
C PHE A 164 -12.91 -0.67 18.23
N ALA A 165 -12.87 -0.48 16.91
CA ALA A 165 -13.65 0.55 16.23
C ALA A 165 -15.16 0.34 16.33
N VAL A 166 -15.63 -0.92 16.50
CA VAL A 166 -17.05 -1.25 16.65
C VAL A 166 -17.51 -1.21 18.10
N PHE A 167 -16.74 -1.81 19.02
CA PHE A 167 -17.15 -1.99 20.40
C PHE A 167 -16.70 -0.85 21.35
N HIS A 168 -15.75 -0.03 20.91
CA HIS A 168 -15.19 1.11 21.67
C HIS A 168 -14.80 0.76 23.13
N PRO A 169 -14.08 -0.36 23.38
CA PRO A 169 -13.70 -0.70 24.74
C PRO A 169 -12.71 0.34 25.29
N PRO A 170 -12.68 0.57 26.62
CA PRO A 170 -11.72 1.48 27.21
C PRO A 170 -10.29 0.98 26.99
N MET A 171 -9.41 1.85 26.47
CA MET A 171 -7.98 1.57 26.29
C MET A 171 -7.18 2.39 27.30
N PRO A 172 -6.29 1.76 28.10
CA PRO A 172 -5.35 2.50 28.94
C PRO A 172 -4.48 3.44 28.10
N GLU A 173 -4.30 4.68 28.55
CA GLU A 173 -3.54 5.70 27.83
C GLU A 173 -2.11 5.24 27.51
N VAL A 174 -1.45 4.58 28.48
CA VAL A 174 -0.11 4.04 28.29
C VAL A 174 -0.05 3.06 27.11
N ALA A 175 -1.06 2.18 26.98
CA ALA A 175 -1.12 1.23 25.87
C ALA A 175 -1.33 1.94 24.53
N ALA A 176 -2.24 2.92 24.48
CA ALA A 176 -2.50 3.71 23.27
C ALA A 176 -1.26 4.48 22.82
N VAL A 177 -0.56 5.16 23.73
CA VAL A 177 0.67 5.91 23.44
C VAL A 177 1.79 4.98 22.99
N THR A 178 1.96 3.83 23.65
CA THR A 178 3.00 2.85 23.29
C THR A 178 2.76 2.30 21.89
N LEU A 179 1.53 1.87 21.57
CA LEU A 179 1.19 1.35 20.25
C LEU A 179 1.34 2.40 19.15
N LYS A 180 0.95 3.64 19.43
CA LYS A 180 1.13 4.75 18.50
C LYS A 180 2.61 5.02 18.25
N LEU A 181 3.44 5.09 19.30
CA LEU A 181 4.88 5.35 19.17
C LEU A 181 5.58 4.28 18.32
N VAL A 182 5.25 2.99 18.55
CA VAL A 182 5.80 1.88 17.78
C VAL A 182 5.28 1.92 16.34
N GLY A 183 4.01 2.20 16.14
CA GLY A 183 3.39 2.27 14.82
C GLY A 183 3.93 3.42 13.98
N ASP A 184 4.06 4.61 14.54
CA ASP A 184 4.52 5.82 13.85
C ASP A 184 5.97 5.67 13.31
N ALA A 185 6.79 4.84 13.96
CA ALA A 185 8.15 4.53 13.50
C ALA A 185 8.16 3.81 12.12
N MET A 186 7.04 3.19 11.73
CA MET A 186 6.92 2.51 10.44
C MET A 186 7.05 3.46 9.25
N ILE A 187 6.45 4.66 9.32
CA ILE A 187 6.38 5.60 8.20
C ILE A 187 7.77 6.00 7.69
N PRO A 188 8.65 6.60 8.52
CA PRO A 188 9.97 6.98 8.06
C PRO A 188 10.82 5.78 7.64
N LEU A 189 10.67 4.64 8.32
CA LEU A 189 11.41 3.43 7.99
C LEU A 189 11.01 2.87 6.61
N MET A 190 9.73 2.92 6.25
CA MET A 190 9.25 2.47 4.94
C MET A 190 9.74 3.39 3.82
N LEU A 191 9.74 4.71 4.03
CA LEU A 191 10.27 5.66 3.04
C LEU A 191 11.79 5.48 2.82
N LEU A 192 12.57 5.32 3.90
CA LEU A 192 14.00 5.00 3.80
C LEU A 192 14.21 3.67 3.06
N SER A 193 13.42 2.65 3.39
CA SER A 193 13.49 1.34 2.74
C SER A 193 13.17 1.43 1.25
N LEU A 194 12.19 2.25 0.86
CA LEU A 194 11.87 2.50 -0.55
C LEU A 194 13.08 3.08 -1.27
N GLY A 195 13.72 4.10 -0.69
CA GLY A 195 14.95 4.69 -1.25
C GLY A 195 16.09 3.68 -1.42
N VAL A 196 16.33 2.84 -0.41
CA VAL A 196 17.35 1.76 -0.50
C VAL A 196 17.02 0.81 -1.65
N ARG A 197 15.78 0.37 -1.79
CA ARG A 197 15.36 -0.55 -2.86
C ARG A 197 15.52 0.04 -4.25
N MET A 198 15.34 1.35 -4.43
CA MET A 198 15.59 2.03 -5.71
C MET A 198 17.04 1.92 -6.18
N THR A 199 18.02 1.59 -5.32
CA THR A 199 19.41 1.35 -5.73
C THR A 199 19.59 0.04 -6.49
N ALA A 200 18.63 -0.90 -6.41
CA ALA A 200 18.67 -2.20 -7.06
C ALA A 200 18.03 -2.20 -8.46
N ILE A 201 17.64 -1.04 -9.01
CA ILE A 201 17.04 -0.92 -10.34
C ILE A 201 18.01 -1.48 -11.39
N ARG A 202 17.55 -2.49 -12.13
CA ARG A 202 18.22 -3.01 -13.33
C ARG A 202 17.46 -2.51 -14.57
N TRP A 203 18.16 -1.87 -15.49
CA TRP A 203 17.57 -1.23 -16.67
C TRP A 203 17.17 -2.22 -17.79
N SER A 204 17.21 -3.54 -17.54
CA SER A 204 16.97 -4.58 -18.54
C SER A 204 15.54 -4.61 -19.13
N ASP A 205 14.52 -4.23 -18.34
CA ASP A 205 13.11 -4.30 -18.74
C ASP A 205 12.39 -2.95 -18.57
N THR A 206 13.07 -1.86 -18.92
CA THR A 206 12.58 -0.48 -18.74
C THR A 206 11.24 -0.23 -19.40
N ARG A 207 11.00 -0.81 -20.59
CA ARG A 207 9.73 -0.63 -21.30
C ARG A 207 8.54 -1.13 -20.50
N LEU A 208 8.62 -2.34 -19.96
CA LEU A 208 7.56 -2.92 -19.15
C LEU A 208 7.40 -2.16 -17.82
N GLY A 209 8.51 -1.75 -17.22
CA GLY A 209 8.51 -0.93 -16.01
C GLY A 209 7.80 0.41 -16.19
N VAL A 210 8.10 1.14 -17.25
CA VAL A 210 7.44 2.44 -17.57
C VAL A 210 5.96 2.23 -17.86
N ILE A 211 5.61 1.24 -18.68
CA ILE A 211 4.21 0.96 -19.00
C ILE A 211 3.44 0.58 -17.72
N GLY A 212 3.93 -0.35 -16.92
CA GLY A 212 3.27 -0.76 -15.68
C GLY A 212 3.19 0.37 -14.65
N GLY A 213 4.26 1.17 -14.53
CA GLY A 213 4.29 2.36 -13.68
C GLY A 213 3.24 3.43 -14.05
N LEU A 214 2.85 3.51 -15.34
CA LEU A 214 1.79 4.40 -15.80
C LEU A 214 0.40 3.75 -15.74
N VAL A 215 0.28 2.50 -16.16
CA VAL A 215 -1.01 1.79 -16.21
C VAL A 215 -1.61 1.63 -14.81
N CYS A 216 -0.81 1.33 -13.80
CA CYS A 216 -1.30 1.18 -12.41
C CYS A 216 -2.04 2.45 -11.92
N PRO A 217 -1.42 3.63 -11.84
CA PRO A 217 -2.11 4.84 -11.38
C PRO A 217 -3.23 5.28 -12.32
N LEU A 218 -3.12 5.07 -13.64
CA LEU A 218 -4.17 5.46 -14.59
C LEU A 218 -5.43 4.59 -14.43
N THR A 219 -5.28 3.28 -14.27
CA THR A 219 -6.43 2.38 -14.02
C THR A 219 -7.06 2.65 -12.65
N GLY A 220 -6.24 2.90 -11.63
CA GLY A 220 -6.73 3.26 -10.30
C GLY A 220 -7.48 4.60 -10.29
N LEU A 221 -6.96 5.64 -10.97
CA LEU A 221 -7.64 6.94 -11.13
C LEU A 221 -8.95 6.81 -11.91
N ALA A 222 -8.99 6.02 -12.98
CA ALA A 222 -10.21 5.77 -13.73
C ALA A 222 -11.28 5.10 -12.83
N CYS A 223 -10.90 4.10 -12.05
CA CYS A 223 -11.80 3.46 -11.09
C CYS A 223 -12.25 4.44 -9.99
N ALA A 224 -11.35 5.26 -9.44
CA ALA A 224 -11.70 6.27 -8.43
C ALA A 224 -12.69 7.30 -8.99
N GLY A 225 -12.49 7.78 -10.22
CA GLY A 225 -13.38 8.72 -10.90
C GLY A 225 -14.77 8.17 -11.15
N LEU A 226 -14.91 6.88 -11.41
CA LEU A 226 -16.18 6.19 -11.58
C LEU A 226 -16.86 5.92 -10.24
N LEU A 227 -16.11 5.48 -9.23
CA LEU A 227 -16.67 5.02 -7.96
C LEU A 227 -17.01 6.17 -7.00
N ALA A 228 -16.21 7.24 -6.96
CA ALA A 228 -16.43 8.33 -6.01
C ALA A 228 -17.83 8.97 -6.12
N PRO A 229 -18.35 9.33 -7.32
CA PRO A 229 -19.70 9.87 -7.45
C PRO A 229 -20.79 8.84 -7.18
N VAL A 230 -20.57 7.57 -7.55
CA VAL A 230 -21.55 6.48 -7.34
C VAL A 230 -21.72 6.16 -5.86
N LEU A 231 -20.63 6.19 -5.09
CA LEU A 231 -20.64 5.92 -3.66
C LEU A 231 -21.06 7.13 -2.82
N GLY A 232 -21.19 8.32 -3.40
CA GLY A 232 -21.59 9.52 -2.68
C GLY A 232 -20.59 9.92 -1.58
N LEU A 233 -19.30 9.72 -1.84
CA LEU A 233 -18.23 10.02 -0.88
C LEU A 233 -18.13 11.53 -0.60
N ASP A 234 -17.84 11.87 0.64
CA ASP A 234 -17.55 13.24 1.01
C ASP A 234 -16.21 13.74 0.40
N LYS A 235 -15.88 15.01 0.63
CA LYS A 235 -14.69 15.63 0.05
C LYS A 235 -13.38 14.99 0.53
N LEU A 236 -13.30 14.61 1.80
CA LEU A 236 -12.12 13.94 2.39
C LEU A 236 -11.98 12.55 1.81
N GLN A 237 -13.05 11.77 1.85
CA GLN A 237 -13.10 10.39 1.34
C GLN A 237 -12.83 10.33 -0.17
N THR A 238 -13.38 11.26 -0.93
CA THR A 238 -13.09 11.41 -2.36
C THR A 238 -11.59 11.66 -2.58
N GLY A 239 -11.00 12.61 -1.85
CA GLY A 239 -9.56 12.89 -1.93
C GLY A 239 -8.71 11.67 -1.59
N LEU A 240 -9.07 10.91 -0.56
CA LEU A 240 -8.39 9.69 -0.15
C LEU A 240 -8.54 8.57 -1.20
N LEU A 241 -9.72 8.43 -1.80
CA LEU A 241 -9.96 7.43 -2.84
C LEU A 241 -9.12 7.73 -4.10
N PHE A 242 -9.04 9.00 -4.51
CA PHE A 242 -8.17 9.43 -5.61
C PHE A 242 -6.70 9.26 -5.27
N LEU A 243 -6.28 9.62 -4.03
CA LEU A 243 -4.92 9.36 -3.58
C LEU A 243 -4.60 7.87 -3.66
N PHE A 244 -5.46 7.00 -3.12
CA PHE A 244 -5.29 5.55 -3.18
C PHE A 244 -5.19 5.06 -4.63
N GLY A 245 -6.05 5.52 -5.52
CA GLY A 245 -6.05 5.12 -6.93
C GLY A 245 -4.81 5.56 -7.72
N CYS A 246 -4.24 6.73 -7.41
CA CYS A 246 -3.09 7.26 -8.15
C CYS A 246 -1.72 6.72 -7.69
N LEU A 247 -1.68 5.88 -6.65
CA LEU A 247 -0.43 5.33 -6.15
C LEU A 247 0.21 4.36 -7.16
N PRO A 248 1.56 4.32 -7.24
CA PRO A 248 2.28 3.37 -8.08
C PRO A 248 2.20 1.94 -7.52
N PRO A 249 2.71 0.93 -8.27
CA PRO A 249 2.67 -0.47 -7.83
C PRO A 249 3.35 -0.73 -6.49
N ALA A 250 2.76 -1.57 -5.64
CA ALA A 250 3.34 -1.92 -4.34
C ALA A 250 4.64 -2.71 -4.48
N VAL A 251 5.62 -2.40 -3.61
CA VAL A 251 6.86 -3.19 -3.49
C VAL A 251 6.57 -4.65 -3.12
N LEU A 252 5.50 -4.90 -2.38
CA LEU A 252 5.06 -6.24 -1.99
C LEU A 252 4.78 -7.15 -3.20
N ASN A 253 4.37 -6.60 -4.36
CA ASN A 253 4.17 -7.39 -5.59
C ASN A 253 5.43 -8.15 -6.00
N PHE A 254 6.60 -7.51 -5.90
CA PHE A 254 7.88 -8.18 -6.18
C PHE A 254 8.15 -9.34 -5.21
N MET A 255 7.92 -9.12 -3.90
CA MET A 255 8.14 -10.16 -2.89
C MET A 255 7.23 -11.37 -3.09
N VAL A 256 5.98 -11.13 -3.49
CA VAL A 256 5.00 -12.19 -3.79
C VAL A 256 5.41 -12.93 -5.08
N ALA A 257 5.78 -12.21 -6.14
CA ALA A 257 6.26 -12.80 -7.39
C ALA A 257 7.53 -13.65 -7.18
N GLU A 258 8.45 -13.20 -6.32
CA GLU A 258 9.65 -13.94 -5.94
C GLU A 258 9.30 -15.23 -5.18
N HIS A 259 8.38 -15.14 -4.20
CA HIS A 259 7.92 -16.30 -3.43
C HIS A 259 7.32 -17.40 -4.31
N TYR A 260 6.49 -17.02 -5.28
CA TYR A 260 5.82 -17.94 -6.21
C TYR A 260 6.64 -18.20 -7.50
N ARG A 261 7.82 -17.61 -7.63
CA ARG A 261 8.70 -17.72 -8.81
C ARG A 261 8.03 -17.31 -10.13
N GLN A 262 7.13 -16.32 -10.07
CA GLN A 262 6.40 -15.79 -11.22
C GLN A 262 7.13 -14.57 -11.79
N GLU A 263 8.05 -14.77 -12.70
CA GLU A 263 8.84 -13.76 -13.42
C GLU A 263 9.28 -12.54 -12.54
N PRO A 264 9.95 -12.77 -11.39
CA PRO A 264 10.21 -11.72 -10.41
C PRO A 264 11.02 -10.54 -10.97
N ALA A 265 11.87 -10.77 -11.97
CA ALA A 265 12.63 -9.70 -12.61
C ALA A 265 11.74 -8.68 -13.34
N LYS A 266 10.71 -9.14 -14.05
CA LYS A 266 9.74 -8.27 -14.72
C LYS A 266 8.90 -7.48 -13.71
N VAL A 267 8.42 -8.16 -12.67
CA VAL A 267 7.66 -7.50 -11.59
C VAL A 267 8.52 -6.47 -10.86
N ALA A 268 9.80 -6.79 -10.60
CA ALA A 268 10.75 -5.84 -10.03
C ALA A 268 10.89 -4.57 -10.90
N SER A 269 10.99 -4.74 -12.23
CA SER A 269 11.06 -3.60 -13.15
C SER A 269 9.81 -2.71 -13.06
N ILE A 270 8.61 -3.31 -13.07
CA ILE A 270 7.32 -2.58 -12.92
C ILE A 270 7.30 -1.80 -11.59
N VAL A 271 7.67 -2.45 -10.50
CA VAL A 271 7.63 -1.85 -9.17
C VAL A 271 8.68 -0.77 -9.00
N LEU A 272 9.93 -1.02 -9.38
CA LEU A 272 11.04 -0.09 -9.11
C LEU A 272 11.03 1.14 -10.01
N ILE A 273 10.59 0.99 -11.28
CA ILE A 273 10.49 2.12 -12.20
C ILE A 273 9.21 2.92 -11.97
N GLY A 274 8.14 2.26 -11.50
CA GLY A 274 6.88 2.91 -11.19
C GLY A 274 6.91 3.76 -9.91
N ASN A 275 7.79 3.49 -8.96
CA ASN A 275 7.92 4.22 -7.70
C ASN A 275 8.97 5.32 -7.76
#